data_40396b1b63fdd8d71aea78de01c3c9c7
#
_entry.id   40396b1b63fdd8d71aea78de01c3c9c7
#
_cell.length_a   1.000
_cell.length_b   1.000
_cell.length_c   1.000
_cell.angle_alpha   90.00
_cell.angle_beta   90.00
_cell.angle_gamma   90.00
#
_symmetry.space_group_name_H-M   'P 1'
#
loop_
_entity.id
_entity.type
_entity.pdbx_description
1 polymer ?
#
loop_
_entity_poly.entity_id
_entity_poly.type
_entity_poly.pdbx_seq_one_letter_code
_entity_poly.pdbx_strand_id
1 'polypeptide(L)'
;RRIVIQNEPEAVVMRYIKVAEIQRIFDGRKTKILDFAQEAVRAEKKAQVADALRYYYWALVLLQSYPDGNFLTMKDENGKDLLLTTWIPKQMNEIFSNLKISMESTHLDGDLKTINLKVLYKGQPARNYDYTYFDGRDWSNIFSAKDGTGIVELPVLANARNLQLRTEYMFEGEANIDNELSEVMGTVNPIAMRNCALKLEGEEPKPGEEKTEEVLMAESDSATTTNSGMHYLSTMESAAYDDTMKKVEKAIRTRNFTDIQSLCTESGYEMFNRLIKYGQGKIINEPEFRFLECNGEVTCRSLPMSFKFSNQRTFVEDVVFTLNKEGKIDCLSFGLNKPAVDDIMNQTSWNDTVRNVLINFLESYKTAYALKRYDYINSIFSDDALIITGSVLKHTASNEGQAMSKQAVKYTRQTKSEYMKKLQHIFRSSEFINLRFADNQVRKSGVGGEIYGIQIKQDYFSSSYGDTGYLFLMVDLNNPKEPVIHVRTWQPEKDPNFGLIDLSHF
;
A
#
# COMPACT_ATOMS: atom_id res chain seq x y z
N ARG A 1 0.93 -40.51 15.29
CA ARG A 1 1.76 -40.08 16.44
C ARG A 1 2.47 -41.28 17.05
N ARG A 2 3.79 -41.20 17.22
CA ARG A 2 4.59 -42.30 17.83
C ARG A 2 5.44 -41.69 18.94
N ILE A 3 5.40 -42.27 20.12
CA ILE A 3 6.30 -41.92 21.22
C ILE A 3 7.64 -42.57 20.91
N VAL A 4 8.71 -41.78 20.85
CA VAL A 4 10.07 -42.27 20.53
C VAL A 4 10.87 -42.50 21.79
N ILE A 5 10.80 -41.54 22.74
CA ILE A 5 11.43 -41.61 24.04
C ILE A 5 10.45 -41.03 25.06
N GLN A 6 10.31 -41.70 26.21
CA GLN A 6 9.55 -41.17 27.34
C GLN A 6 10.37 -41.43 28.60
N ASN A 7 10.88 -40.36 29.18
CA ASN A 7 11.53 -40.32 30.49
C ASN A 7 10.81 -39.27 31.36
N GLU A 8 10.59 -39.57 32.63
CA GLU A 8 10.06 -38.54 33.52
C GLU A 8 11.19 -37.58 33.90
N PRO A 9 10.97 -36.27 33.73
CA PRO A 9 9.74 -35.55 33.35
C PRO A 9 9.58 -35.27 31.85
N GLU A 10 10.39 -35.82 30.97
CA GLU A 10 10.42 -35.48 29.56
C GLU A 10 9.85 -36.58 28.65
N ALA A 11 9.08 -36.18 27.61
CA ALA A 11 8.63 -37.10 26.57
C ALA A 11 9.00 -36.54 25.18
N VAL A 12 9.70 -37.32 24.37
CA VAL A 12 9.98 -37.02 22.98
C VAL A 12 8.93 -37.69 22.09
N VAL A 13 8.20 -36.89 21.32
CA VAL A 13 7.10 -37.38 20.48
C VAL A 13 7.38 -37.05 19.01
N MET A 14 7.45 -38.08 18.17
CA MET A 14 7.51 -37.92 16.73
C MET A 14 6.09 -37.85 16.14
N ARG A 15 5.85 -36.80 15.34
CA ARG A 15 4.64 -36.69 14.49
C ARG A 15 5.05 -36.87 13.05
N TYR A 16 4.26 -37.59 12.28
CA TYR A 16 4.48 -37.75 10.85
C TYR A 16 3.16 -37.70 10.09
N ILE A 17 3.24 -37.27 8.84
CA ILE A 17 2.17 -37.29 7.85
C ILE A 17 2.73 -37.90 6.56
N LYS A 18 1.93 -38.60 5.79
CA LYS A 18 2.36 -39.13 4.49
C LYS A 18 2.53 -37.96 3.50
N VAL A 19 3.61 -37.98 2.73
CA VAL A 19 3.89 -36.96 1.71
C VAL A 19 2.73 -36.84 0.72
N ALA A 20 2.14 -37.94 0.30
CA ALA A 20 0.99 -37.96 -0.59
C ALA A 20 -0.25 -37.23 0.00
N GLU A 21 -0.43 -37.27 1.32
CA GLU A 21 -1.53 -36.56 1.98
C GLU A 21 -1.26 -35.03 2.02
N ILE A 22 -0.03 -34.65 2.25
CA ILE A 22 0.39 -33.23 2.16
C ILE A 22 0.17 -32.73 0.74
N GLN A 23 0.59 -33.48 -0.26
CA GLN A 23 0.42 -33.13 -1.66
C GLN A 23 -1.07 -32.94 -2.02
N ARG A 24 -1.92 -33.87 -1.59
CA ARG A 24 -3.37 -33.79 -1.82
C ARG A 24 -4.00 -32.52 -1.22
N ILE A 25 -3.57 -32.13 -0.02
CA ILE A 25 -4.05 -30.89 0.63
C ILE A 25 -3.63 -29.66 -0.20
N PHE A 26 -2.38 -29.58 -0.62
CA PHE A 26 -1.88 -28.44 -1.38
C PHE A 26 -2.43 -28.38 -2.80
N ASP A 27 -2.67 -29.50 -3.46
CA ASP A 27 -3.33 -29.55 -4.77
C ASP A 27 -4.78 -29.05 -4.67
N GLY A 28 -5.50 -29.43 -3.61
CA GLY A 28 -6.83 -28.93 -3.31
C GLY A 28 -6.82 -27.41 -3.07
N ARG A 29 -5.87 -26.92 -2.29
CA ARG A 29 -5.72 -25.48 -2.02
C ARG A 29 -5.40 -24.67 -3.28
N LYS A 30 -4.50 -25.19 -4.13
CA LYS A 30 -4.19 -24.60 -5.43
C LYS A 30 -5.44 -24.47 -6.29
N THR A 31 -6.24 -25.52 -6.39
CA THR A 31 -7.49 -25.51 -7.17
C THR A 31 -8.42 -24.42 -6.64
N LYS A 32 -8.63 -24.37 -5.32
CA LYS A 32 -9.50 -23.37 -4.69
C LYS A 32 -9.03 -21.92 -4.92
N ILE A 33 -7.71 -21.66 -4.87
CA ILE A 33 -7.15 -20.33 -5.19
C ILE A 33 -7.50 -19.94 -6.63
N LEU A 34 -7.31 -20.86 -7.57
CA LEU A 34 -7.62 -20.61 -8.99
C LEU A 34 -9.12 -20.40 -9.22
N ASP A 35 -9.96 -21.19 -8.55
CA ASP A 35 -11.42 -21.06 -8.64
C ASP A 35 -11.87 -19.68 -8.11
N PHE A 36 -11.38 -19.24 -6.96
CA PHE A 36 -11.69 -17.91 -6.42
C PHE A 36 -11.20 -16.79 -7.36
N ALA A 37 -10.00 -16.90 -7.92
CA ALA A 37 -9.52 -15.91 -8.87
C ALA A 37 -10.41 -15.83 -10.13
N GLN A 38 -10.91 -16.95 -10.63
CA GLN A 38 -11.83 -16.99 -11.78
C GLN A 38 -13.22 -16.46 -11.45
N GLU A 39 -13.77 -16.80 -10.26
CA GLU A 39 -15.06 -16.26 -9.81
C GLU A 39 -14.98 -14.74 -9.61
N ALA A 40 -13.86 -14.22 -9.11
CA ALA A 40 -13.63 -12.78 -9.02
C ALA A 40 -13.74 -12.09 -10.39
N VAL A 41 -13.08 -12.64 -11.43
CA VAL A 41 -13.18 -12.11 -12.80
C VAL A 41 -14.62 -12.15 -13.33
N ARG A 42 -15.36 -13.22 -13.03
CA ARG A 42 -16.77 -13.33 -13.46
C ARG A 42 -17.67 -12.30 -12.77
N ALA A 43 -17.45 -12.08 -11.48
CA ALA A 43 -18.18 -11.07 -10.70
C ALA A 43 -17.85 -9.65 -11.18
N GLU A 44 -16.58 -9.37 -11.46
CA GLU A 44 -16.12 -8.09 -11.99
C GLU A 44 -16.80 -7.73 -13.32
N LYS A 45 -16.87 -8.67 -14.26
CA LYS A 45 -17.57 -8.49 -15.55
C LYS A 45 -19.06 -8.13 -15.40
N LYS A 46 -19.67 -8.47 -14.26
CA LYS A 46 -21.08 -8.18 -13.93
C LYS A 46 -21.25 -6.94 -13.05
N ALA A 47 -20.21 -6.16 -12.83
CA ALA A 47 -20.16 -5.03 -11.90
C ALA A 47 -20.58 -5.41 -10.44
N GLN A 48 -20.42 -6.68 -10.06
CA GLN A 48 -20.64 -7.18 -8.70
C GLN A 48 -19.38 -6.90 -7.88
N VAL A 49 -19.20 -5.64 -7.46
CA VAL A 49 -17.95 -5.13 -6.87
C VAL A 49 -17.59 -5.88 -5.58
N ALA A 50 -18.56 -6.06 -4.68
CA ALA A 50 -18.34 -6.77 -3.41
C ALA A 50 -17.88 -8.23 -3.66
N ASP A 51 -18.56 -8.94 -4.53
CA ASP A 51 -18.24 -10.34 -4.80
C ASP A 51 -16.86 -10.48 -5.46
N ALA A 52 -16.54 -9.60 -6.41
CA ALA A 52 -15.22 -9.58 -7.05
C ALA A 52 -14.10 -9.34 -6.03
N LEU A 53 -14.22 -8.33 -5.18
CA LEU A 53 -13.25 -8.02 -4.15
C LEU A 53 -13.14 -9.13 -3.10
N ARG A 54 -14.26 -9.74 -2.71
CA ARG A 54 -14.31 -10.88 -1.77
C ARG A 54 -13.53 -12.07 -2.30
N TYR A 55 -13.79 -12.49 -3.52
CA TYR A 55 -13.10 -13.64 -4.12
C TYR A 55 -11.62 -13.37 -4.35
N TYR A 56 -11.23 -12.17 -4.78
CA TYR A 56 -9.81 -11.78 -4.85
C TYR A 56 -9.15 -11.83 -3.47
N TYR A 57 -9.81 -11.29 -2.45
CA TYR A 57 -9.31 -11.30 -1.08
C TYR A 57 -9.11 -12.74 -0.56
N TRP A 58 -10.09 -13.61 -0.72
CA TRP A 58 -9.98 -15.00 -0.32
C TRP A 58 -8.89 -15.76 -1.08
N ALA A 59 -8.74 -15.51 -2.37
CA ALA A 59 -7.64 -16.07 -3.16
C ALA A 59 -6.28 -15.63 -2.60
N LEU A 60 -6.11 -14.35 -2.24
CA LEU A 60 -4.87 -13.85 -1.64
C LEU A 60 -4.58 -14.45 -0.27
N VAL A 61 -5.61 -14.62 0.57
CA VAL A 61 -5.46 -15.26 1.89
C VAL A 61 -4.95 -16.69 1.74
N LEU A 62 -5.58 -17.49 0.88
CA LEU A 62 -5.14 -18.85 0.64
C LEU A 62 -3.75 -18.92 -0.01
N LEU A 63 -3.45 -17.97 -0.89
CA LEU A 63 -2.15 -17.88 -1.56
C LEU A 63 -0.99 -17.65 -0.59
N GLN A 64 -1.21 -16.89 0.49
CA GLN A 64 -0.20 -16.68 1.54
C GLN A 64 0.17 -17.98 2.28
N SER A 65 -0.76 -18.91 2.36
CA SER A 65 -0.59 -20.21 3.03
C SER A 65 -0.15 -21.33 2.08
N TYR A 66 -0.05 -21.05 0.78
CA TYR A 66 0.39 -22.02 -0.23
C TYR A 66 1.91 -21.95 -0.41
N PRO A 67 2.65 -23.06 -0.25
CA PRO A 67 4.13 -23.05 -0.25
C PRO A 67 4.75 -22.43 -1.50
N ASP A 68 4.17 -22.71 -2.68
CA ASP A 68 4.61 -22.20 -3.97
C ASP A 68 3.77 -21.00 -4.46
N GLY A 69 3.09 -20.32 -3.54
CA GLY A 69 2.18 -19.20 -3.86
C GLY A 69 2.84 -18.10 -4.70
N ASN A 70 4.12 -17.85 -4.46
CA ASN A 70 4.89 -16.86 -5.21
C ASN A 70 5.12 -17.21 -6.69
N PHE A 71 4.82 -18.43 -7.10
CA PHE A 71 4.99 -18.91 -8.48
C PHE A 71 3.67 -19.35 -9.11
N LEU A 72 2.57 -19.28 -8.36
CA LEU A 72 1.27 -19.73 -8.87
C LEU A 72 0.75 -18.76 -9.93
N THR A 73 0.47 -19.32 -11.12
CA THR A 73 -0.05 -18.58 -12.25
C THR A 73 -1.44 -19.06 -12.65
N MET A 74 -2.20 -18.15 -13.26
CA MET A 74 -3.45 -18.43 -13.96
C MET A 74 -3.32 -17.95 -15.39
N LYS A 75 -3.96 -18.64 -16.35
CA LYS A 75 -3.99 -18.18 -17.74
C LYS A 75 -5.11 -17.18 -17.97
N ASP A 76 -4.79 -16.09 -18.67
CA ASP A 76 -5.79 -15.16 -19.16
C ASP A 76 -6.52 -15.71 -20.41
N GLU A 77 -7.45 -14.93 -20.94
CA GLU A 77 -8.23 -15.28 -22.14
C GLU A 77 -7.37 -15.48 -23.40
N ASN A 78 -6.15 -14.94 -23.42
CA ASN A 78 -5.18 -15.04 -24.50
C ASN A 78 -4.14 -16.16 -24.27
N GLY A 79 -4.27 -16.92 -23.19
CA GLY A 79 -3.35 -17.99 -22.82
C GLY A 79 -2.04 -17.50 -22.15
N LYS A 80 -1.92 -16.22 -21.80
CA LYS A 80 -0.77 -15.65 -21.11
C LYS A 80 -0.82 -16.02 -19.63
N ASP A 81 0.31 -16.41 -19.07
CA ASP A 81 0.43 -16.71 -17.65
C ASP A 81 0.46 -15.42 -16.81
N LEU A 82 -0.48 -15.31 -15.88
CA LEU A 82 -0.62 -14.23 -14.91
C LEU A 82 -0.17 -14.72 -13.54
N LEU A 83 0.82 -14.07 -12.97
CA LEU A 83 1.29 -14.40 -11.63
C LEU A 83 0.30 -13.86 -10.59
N LEU A 84 -0.36 -14.74 -9.83
CA LEU A 84 -1.48 -14.36 -8.97
C LEU A 84 -1.11 -13.39 -7.86
N THR A 85 0.09 -13.49 -7.28
CA THR A 85 0.57 -12.59 -6.22
C THR A 85 0.67 -11.12 -6.64
N THR A 86 0.83 -10.84 -7.92
CA THR A 86 0.91 -9.47 -8.45
C THR A 86 -0.35 -9.08 -9.21
N TRP A 87 -0.95 -10.04 -9.91
CA TRP A 87 -2.13 -9.79 -10.72
C TRP A 87 -3.37 -9.50 -9.88
N ILE A 88 -3.63 -10.28 -8.79
CA ILE A 88 -4.82 -10.06 -7.95
C ILE A 88 -4.81 -8.67 -7.30
N PRO A 89 -3.73 -8.21 -6.63
CA PRO A 89 -3.69 -6.84 -6.11
C PRO A 89 -3.89 -5.76 -7.18
N LYS A 90 -3.36 -5.99 -8.39
CA LYS A 90 -3.60 -5.09 -9.51
C LYS A 90 -5.09 -5.01 -9.88
N GLN A 91 -5.77 -6.17 -10.00
CA GLN A 91 -7.21 -6.20 -10.30
C GLN A 91 -8.04 -5.51 -9.21
N MET A 92 -7.72 -5.71 -7.95
CA MET A 92 -8.39 -5.02 -6.84
C MET A 92 -8.21 -3.50 -6.94
N ASN A 93 -6.99 -3.03 -7.24
CA ASN A 93 -6.72 -1.61 -7.46
C ASN A 93 -7.44 -1.06 -8.71
N GLU A 94 -7.54 -1.86 -9.77
CA GLU A 94 -8.31 -1.49 -10.97
C GLU A 94 -9.80 -1.35 -10.67
N ILE A 95 -10.37 -2.21 -9.81
CA ILE A 95 -11.75 -2.05 -9.36
C ILE A 95 -11.91 -0.69 -8.69
N PHE A 96 -11.07 -0.35 -7.71
CA PHE A 96 -11.17 0.93 -7.00
C PHE A 96 -10.95 2.14 -7.93
N SER A 97 -10.02 2.03 -8.88
CA SER A 97 -9.72 3.12 -9.82
C SER A 97 -10.83 3.38 -10.85
N ASN A 98 -11.69 2.39 -11.11
CA ASN A 98 -12.78 2.50 -12.05
C ASN A 98 -14.14 2.75 -11.37
N LEU A 99 -14.14 2.94 -10.04
CA LEU A 99 -15.31 3.40 -9.32
C LEU A 99 -15.45 4.92 -9.50
N LYS A 100 -16.64 5.33 -9.93
CA LYS A 100 -17.03 6.74 -10.01
C LYS A 100 -18.19 6.98 -9.08
N ILE A 101 -18.04 7.97 -8.19
CA ILE A 101 -19.06 8.33 -7.21
C ILE A 101 -19.43 9.78 -7.42
N SER A 102 -20.69 10.05 -7.70
CA SER A 102 -21.23 11.41 -7.89
C SER A 102 -22.40 11.66 -6.95
N MET A 103 -22.60 12.92 -6.60
CA MET A 103 -23.76 13.39 -5.86
C MET A 103 -24.91 13.64 -6.84
N GLU A 104 -26.07 12.97 -6.61
CA GLU A 104 -27.22 13.10 -7.52
C GLU A 104 -28.24 14.11 -7.02
N SER A 105 -28.66 14.00 -5.76
CA SER A 105 -29.66 14.87 -5.17
C SER A 105 -29.39 15.10 -3.69
N THR A 106 -29.92 16.20 -3.15
CA THR A 106 -29.84 16.52 -1.73
C THR A 106 -31.26 16.73 -1.18
N HIS A 107 -31.53 16.12 -0.05
CA HIS A 107 -32.77 16.27 0.71
C HIS A 107 -32.46 16.82 2.11
N LEU A 108 -33.26 17.80 2.55
CA LEU A 108 -33.13 18.38 3.89
C LEU A 108 -34.32 17.91 4.75
N ASP A 109 -34.02 17.38 5.93
CA ASP A 109 -34.98 17.02 6.93
C ASP A 109 -34.55 17.51 8.32
N GLY A 110 -35.13 18.62 8.76
CA GLY A 110 -34.73 19.29 9.99
C GLY A 110 -33.26 19.72 9.96
N ASP A 111 -32.48 19.23 10.91
CA ASP A 111 -31.06 19.51 11.04
C ASP A 111 -30.15 18.54 10.24
N LEU A 112 -30.76 17.64 9.47
CA LEU A 112 -30.08 16.61 8.70
C LEU A 112 -30.17 16.88 7.20
N LYS A 113 -29.05 16.68 6.51
CA LYS A 113 -28.94 16.72 5.07
C LYS A 113 -28.57 15.33 4.55
N THR A 114 -29.47 14.74 3.76
CA THR A 114 -29.26 13.47 3.08
C THR A 114 -28.85 13.73 1.64
N ILE A 115 -27.69 13.24 1.24
CA ILE A 115 -27.15 13.32 -0.12
C ILE A 115 -27.26 11.92 -0.75
N ASN A 116 -27.96 11.84 -1.87
CA ASN A 116 -28.00 10.63 -2.67
C ASN A 116 -26.75 10.55 -3.55
N LEU A 117 -26.14 9.39 -3.56
CA LEU A 117 -24.93 9.10 -4.34
C LEU A 117 -25.25 8.15 -5.47
N LYS A 118 -24.64 8.37 -6.64
CA LYS A 118 -24.57 7.41 -7.72
C LYS A 118 -23.16 6.79 -7.75
N VAL A 119 -23.12 5.46 -7.67
CA VAL A 119 -21.87 4.69 -7.68
C VAL A 119 -21.84 3.84 -8.92
N LEU A 120 -20.90 4.13 -9.82
CA LEU A 120 -20.72 3.41 -11.08
C LEU A 120 -19.37 2.69 -11.09
N TYR A 121 -19.35 1.50 -11.65
CA TYR A 121 -18.15 0.75 -11.99
C TYR A 121 -18.10 0.52 -13.52
N LYS A 122 -17.10 1.11 -14.18
CA LYS A 122 -16.96 1.06 -15.65
C LYS A 122 -18.28 1.48 -16.38
N GLY A 123 -18.97 2.49 -15.86
CA GLY A 123 -20.22 3.02 -16.41
C GLY A 123 -21.47 2.21 -16.08
N GLN A 124 -21.38 1.11 -15.34
CA GLN A 124 -22.53 0.32 -14.87
C GLN A 124 -22.75 0.54 -13.36
N PRO A 125 -23.99 0.45 -12.86
CA PRO A 125 -24.25 0.52 -11.42
C PRO A 125 -23.40 -0.50 -10.65
N ALA A 126 -22.60 -0.02 -9.70
CA ALA A 126 -21.79 -0.87 -8.84
C ALA A 126 -22.68 -1.59 -7.83
N ARG A 127 -22.67 -2.93 -7.83
CA ARG A 127 -23.53 -3.71 -6.94
C ARG A 127 -22.85 -4.03 -5.63
N ASN A 128 -23.58 -3.81 -4.53
CA ASN A 128 -23.15 -4.09 -3.16
C ASN A 128 -21.82 -3.38 -2.82
N TYR A 129 -21.72 -2.10 -3.18
CA TYR A 129 -20.58 -1.30 -2.83
C TYR A 129 -20.71 -0.80 -1.40
N ASP A 130 -19.80 -1.26 -0.52
CA ASP A 130 -19.79 -0.89 0.89
C ASP A 130 -18.76 0.23 1.15
N TYR A 131 -19.21 1.24 1.88
CA TYR A 131 -18.41 2.42 2.16
C TYR A 131 -18.74 3.01 3.53
N THR A 132 -17.79 3.76 4.06
CA THR A 132 -17.97 4.68 5.17
C THR A 132 -17.68 6.09 4.71
N TYR A 133 -18.20 7.09 5.40
CA TYR A 133 -17.87 8.49 5.13
C TYR A 133 -17.51 9.20 6.42
N PHE A 134 -16.70 10.24 6.28
CA PHE A 134 -16.28 11.12 7.37
C PHE A 134 -17.12 12.37 7.34
N ASP A 135 -17.85 12.64 8.43
CA ASP A 135 -18.79 13.77 8.53
C ASP A 135 -18.14 15.09 8.95
N GLY A 136 -16.82 15.08 9.15
CA GLY A 136 -16.03 16.19 9.68
C GLY A 136 -15.66 16.01 11.17
N ARG A 137 -16.17 14.97 11.84
CA ARG A 137 -15.86 14.60 13.23
C ARG A 137 -15.46 13.14 13.35
N ASP A 138 -16.32 12.25 12.87
CA ASP A 138 -16.14 10.80 12.97
C ASP A 138 -16.47 10.09 11.65
N TRP A 139 -15.98 8.84 11.53
CA TRP A 139 -16.38 7.95 10.45
C TRP A 139 -17.73 7.33 10.74
N SER A 140 -18.61 7.32 9.74
CA SER A 140 -19.92 6.69 9.82
C SER A 140 -19.82 5.17 10.01
N ASN A 141 -20.94 4.54 10.34
CA ASN A 141 -21.13 3.10 10.13
C ASN A 141 -20.98 2.75 8.64
N ILE A 142 -20.84 1.46 8.34
CA ILE A 142 -20.76 0.98 6.96
C ILE A 142 -22.15 1.10 6.32
N PHE A 143 -22.19 1.77 5.17
CA PHE A 143 -23.35 1.85 4.28
C PHE A 143 -23.12 0.98 3.06
N SER A 144 -24.20 0.49 2.45
CA SER A 144 -24.13 -0.33 1.23
C SER A 144 -24.95 0.29 0.11
N ALA A 145 -24.29 0.60 -1.00
CA ALA A 145 -24.91 0.95 -2.27
C ALA A 145 -25.27 -0.34 -3.02
N LYS A 146 -26.48 -0.88 -2.78
CA LYS A 146 -26.89 -2.19 -3.31
C LYS A 146 -26.94 -2.24 -4.84
N ASP A 147 -27.53 -1.21 -5.45
CA ASP A 147 -27.78 -1.13 -6.90
C ASP A 147 -27.10 0.10 -7.52
N GLY A 148 -25.95 0.49 -7.00
CA GLY A 148 -25.24 1.68 -7.44
C GLY A 148 -25.79 2.98 -6.90
N THR A 149 -26.73 2.94 -5.95
CA THR A 149 -27.24 4.13 -5.25
C THR A 149 -26.86 4.05 -3.78
N GLY A 150 -26.20 5.09 -3.28
CA GLY A 150 -25.80 5.22 -1.88
C GLY A 150 -26.39 6.47 -1.24
N ILE A 151 -26.23 6.59 0.08
CA ILE A 151 -26.66 7.77 0.83
C ILE A 151 -25.57 8.23 1.78
N VAL A 152 -25.50 9.53 2.00
CA VAL A 152 -24.66 10.15 3.04
C VAL A 152 -25.54 11.09 3.86
N GLU A 153 -25.48 10.98 5.18
CA GLU A 153 -26.22 11.82 6.11
C GLU A 153 -25.25 12.78 6.81
N LEU A 154 -25.46 14.08 6.63
CA LEU A 154 -24.61 15.13 7.20
C LEU A 154 -25.44 16.13 7.97
N PRO A 155 -24.87 16.85 8.96
CA PRO A 155 -25.48 18.07 9.49
C PRO A 155 -25.75 19.08 8.37
N VAL A 156 -26.88 19.80 8.44
CA VAL A 156 -27.30 20.76 7.39
C VAL A 156 -26.19 21.76 7.02
N LEU A 157 -25.43 22.21 8.02
CA LEU A 157 -24.34 23.18 7.81
C LEU A 157 -23.04 22.55 7.30
N ALA A 158 -22.93 21.22 7.22
CA ALA A 158 -21.74 20.56 6.70
C ALA A 158 -21.64 20.75 5.18
N ASN A 159 -20.42 21.04 4.71
CA ASN A 159 -20.15 21.20 3.28
C ASN A 159 -19.74 19.83 2.69
N ALA A 160 -20.53 19.34 1.73
CA ALA A 160 -20.26 18.06 1.06
C ALA A 160 -18.95 18.07 0.25
N ARG A 161 -18.40 19.24 -0.12
CA ARG A 161 -17.10 19.34 -0.79
C ARG A 161 -15.93 18.78 0.04
N ASN A 162 -16.09 18.76 1.36
CA ASN A 162 -15.11 18.19 2.31
C ASN A 162 -15.43 16.75 2.70
N LEU A 163 -16.43 16.15 2.07
CA LEU A 163 -16.82 14.78 2.35
C LEU A 163 -15.73 13.81 1.89
N GLN A 164 -15.30 12.96 2.79
CA GLN A 164 -14.38 11.87 2.49
C GLN A 164 -15.15 10.55 2.53
N LEU A 165 -15.10 9.80 1.44
CA LEU A 165 -15.62 8.44 1.39
C LEU A 165 -14.47 7.44 1.36
N ARG A 166 -14.70 6.30 1.96
CA ARG A 166 -13.75 5.18 1.98
C ARG A 166 -14.51 3.89 1.74
N THR A 167 -14.03 3.08 0.79
CA THR A 167 -14.48 1.70 0.65
C THR A 167 -14.13 0.93 1.92
N GLU A 168 -15.07 0.16 2.46
CA GLU A 168 -14.81 -0.65 3.64
C GLU A 168 -15.57 -1.97 3.58
N TYR A 169 -14.81 -3.09 3.53
CA TYR A 169 -15.34 -4.45 3.57
C TYR A 169 -14.71 -5.23 4.71
N MET A 170 -15.50 -6.09 5.34
CA MET A 170 -15.10 -6.96 6.46
C MET A 170 -15.29 -8.43 6.06
N PHE A 171 -14.51 -8.91 5.10
CA PHE A 171 -14.63 -10.27 4.56
C PHE A 171 -14.15 -11.37 5.53
N GLU A 172 -13.45 -11.01 6.59
CA GLU A 172 -13.01 -11.96 7.62
C GLU A 172 -14.18 -12.66 8.30
N GLY A 173 -15.25 -11.91 8.58
CA GLY A 173 -16.47 -12.46 9.20
C GLY A 173 -17.23 -13.44 8.31
N GLU A 174 -17.01 -13.39 7.01
CA GLU A 174 -17.67 -14.24 6.02
C GLU A 174 -16.91 -15.54 5.72
N ALA A 175 -15.67 -15.67 6.20
CA ALA A 175 -14.81 -16.83 5.96
C ALA A 175 -15.34 -18.12 6.63
N ASN A 176 -16.27 -18.02 7.57
CA ASN A 176 -16.85 -19.14 8.29
C ASN A 176 -17.66 -20.13 7.41
N ILE A 177 -17.99 -19.73 6.18
CA ILE A 177 -18.66 -20.60 5.21
C ILE A 177 -17.76 -21.70 4.63
N ASP A 178 -16.45 -21.60 4.80
CA ASP A 178 -15.47 -22.53 4.30
C ASP A 178 -14.42 -22.85 5.38
N ASN A 179 -14.37 -24.11 5.81
CA ASN A 179 -13.50 -24.54 6.92
C ASN A 179 -12.02 -24.28 6.62
N GLU A 180 -11.57 -24.55 5.40
CA GLU A 180 -10.16 -24.36 5.03
C GLU A 180 -9.80 -22.86 5.01
N LEU A 181 -10.68 -22.02 4.46
CA LEU A 181 -10.52 -20.57 4.46
C LEU A 181 -10.51 -20.03 5.90
N SER A 182 -11.40 -20.49 6.75
CA SER A 182 -11.48 -20.08 8.15
C SER A 182 -10.22 -20.47 8.94
N GLU A 183 -9.69 -21.67 8.73
CA GLU A 183 -8.43 -22.11 9.34
C GLU A 183 -7.25 -21.25 8.91
N VAL A 184 -7.16 -20.95 7.61
CA VAL A 184 -6.07 -20.11 7.07
C VAL A 184 -6.20 -18.67 7.54
N MET A 185 -7.41 -18.13 7.59
CA MET A 185 -7.69 -16.74 8.03
C MET A 185 -7.16 -16.48 9.45
N GLY A 186 -7.23 -17.47 10.33
CA GLY A 186 -6.66 -17.38 11.69
C GLY A 186 -5.13 -17.41 11.75
N THR A 187 -4.44 -17.74 10.64
CA THR A 187 -2.98 -17.90 10.59
C THR A 187 -2.26 -16.85 9.76
N VAL A 188 -2.97 -16.13 8.91
CA VAL A 188 -2.43 -15.07 8.03
C VAL A 188 -2.80 -13.70 8.55
N ASN A 189 -1.98 -12.70 8.23
CA ASN A 189 -2.32 -11.33 8.53
C ASN A 189 -3.48 -10.89 7.63
N PRO A 190 -4.57 -10.34 8.21
CA PRO A 190 -5.69 -9.86 7.42
C PRO A 190 -5.23 -8.74 6.48
N ILE A 191 -5.70 -8.80 5.24
CA ILE A 191 -5.46 -7.75 4.25
C ILE A 191 -6.55 -6.71 4.43
N ALA A 192 -6.19 -5.48 4.79
CA ALA A 192 -7.17 -4.42 4.94
C ALA A 192 -7.82 -4.08 3.60
N MET A 193 -9.13 -4.28 3.50
CA MET A 193 -9.94 -3.94 2.32
C MET A 193 -10.48 -2.52 2.45
N ARG A 194 -9.55 -1.57 2.55
CA ARG A 194 -9.85 -0.14 2.65
C ARG A 194 -9.21 0.60 1.50
N ASN A 195 -10.01 1.39 0.80
CA ASN A 195 -9.50 2.40 -0.12
C ASN A 195 -9.86 3.78 0.44
N CYS A 196 -8.83 4.58 0.72
CA CYS A 196 -9.02 5.91 1.30
C CYS A 196 -9.36 6.94 0.23
N ALA A 197 -10.23 7.89 0.60
CA ALA A 197 -10.51 9.13 -0.11
C ALA A 197 -10.94 8.97 -1.58
N LEU A 198 -12.11 8.38 -1.79
CA LEU A 198 -12.77 8.50 -3.09
C LEU A 198 -13.22 9.96 -3.27
N LYS A 199 -12.76 10.56 -4.37
CA LYS A 199 -13.20 11.91 -4.75
C LYS A 199 -14.61 11.83 -5.31
N LEU A 200 -15.52 12.66 -4.77
CA LEU A 200 -16.86 12.81 -5.34
C LEU A 200 -16.78 13.62 -6.63
N GLU A 201 -17.43 13.14 -7.67
CA GLU A 201 -17.59 13.88 -8.93
C GLU A 201 -18.77 14.84 -8.80
N GLY A 202 -18.61 16.05 -9.37
CA GLY A 202 -19.66 17.07 -9.45
C GLY A 202 -19.76 18.00 -8.24
N GLU A 203 -20.66 18.96 -8.36
CA GLU A 203 -21.02 19.89 -7.28
C GLU A 203 -22.19 19.33 -6.45
N GLU A 204 -22.29 19.77 -5.20
CA GLU A 204 -23.44 19.44 -4.35
C GLU A 204 -24.71 19.98 -4.99
N PRO A 205 -25.68 19.13 -5.39
CA PRO A 205 -26.93 19.59 -5.97
C PRO A 205 -27.75 20.37 -4.92
N LYS A 206 -28.49 21.36 -5.38
CA LYS A 206 -29.45 22.06 -4.50
C LYS A 206 -30.55 21.11 -4.06
N PRO A 207 -31.12 21.30 -2.87
CA PRO A 207 -32.23 20.47 -2.39
C PRO A 207 -33.38 20.42 -3.40
N GLY A 208 -33.75 19.20 -3.82
CA GLY A 208 -34.84 18.97 -4.79
C GLY A 208 -34.41 18.98 -6.27
N GLU A 209 -33.13 19.19 -6.59
CA GLU A 209 -32.62 19.06 -7.97
C GLU A 209 -32.01 17.66 -8.18
N GLU A 210 -32.55 16.92 -9.16
CA GLU A 210 -31.94 15.68 -9.66
C GLU A 210 -31.12 16.05 -10.91
N LYS A 211 -29.84 15.68 -10.95
CA LYS A 211 -29.02 15.82 -12.16
C LYS A 211 -29.44 14.76 -13.17
N THR A 212 -29.90 15.17 -14.33
CA THR A 212 -30.20 14.27 -15.45
C THR A 212 -28.91 13.85 -16.17
N GLU A 213 -28.91 12.65 -16.75
CA GLU A 213 -27.70 12.02 -17.38
C GLU A 213 -27.04 12.87 -18.49
N GLU A 214 -27.76 13.77 -19.12
CA GLU A 214 -27.22 14.64 -20.19
C GLU A 214 -26.21 15.69 -19.71
N VAL A 215 -26.23 16.08 -18.44
CA VAL A 215 -25.30 17.09 -17.89
C VAL A 215 -23.93 16.48 -17.54
N LEU A 216 -23.86 15.17 -17.35
CA LEU A 216 -22.63 14.47 -16.98
C LEU A 216 -21.65 14.26 -18.14
N MET A 217 -22.12 14.37 -19.39
CA MET A 217 -21.28 14.24 -20.59
C MET A 217 -20.62 15.53 -21.05
N ALA A 218 -21.09 16.68 -20.58
CA ALA A 218 -20.62 17.99 -21.07
C ALA A 218 -19.49 18.61 -20.23
N GLU A 219 -19.18 18.09 -19.06
CA GLU A 219 -18.17 18.68 -18.16
C GLU A 219 -16.76 18.02 -18.29
N SER A 220 -16.54 17.09 -19.24
CA SER A 220 -15.23 16.46 -19.41
C SER A 220 -14.21 17.25 -20.23
N ASP A 221 -14.63 18.35 -20.89
CA ASP A 221 -13.74 19.15 -21.74
C ASP A 221 -13.82 20.64 -21.38
N SER A 222 -13.16 21.07 -20.31
CA SER A 222 -12.49 22.36 -20.25
C SER A 222 -11.97 22.69 -18.85
N ALA A 223 -10.71 22.43 -18.62
CA ALA A 223 -9.92 23.21 -17.67
C ALA A 223 -8.46 23.23 -18.11
N THR A 224 -8.19 24.07 -19.10
CA THR A 224 -6.83 24.57 -19.31
C THR A 224 -6.61 25.69 -18.31
N THR A 225 -6.08 25.34 -17.14
CA THR A 225 -5.53 26.31 -16.20
C THR A 225 -4.10 25.91 -15.95
N THR A 226 -3.18 26.79 -16.29
CA THR A 226 -1.77 26.75 -15.95
C THR A 226 -1.63 26.68 -14.43
N ASN A 227 -1.55 25.48 -13.88
CA ASN A 227 -1.28 25.25 -12.46
C ASN A 227 0.21 25.06 -12.25
N SER A 228 0.85 26.04 -11.63
CA SER A 228 2.18 25.91 -11.04
C SER A 228 2.12 25.12 -9.72
N GLY A 229 1.62 23.89 -9.76
CA GLY A 229 1.45 23.05 -8.59
C GLY A 229 1.78 21.59 -8.91
N MET A 230 1.74 20.73 -7.89
CA MET A 230 1.96 19.30 -8.04
C MET A 230 0.77 18.65 -8.79
N HIS A 231 1.00 18.11 -9.98
CA HIS A 231 -0.04 17.51 -10.82
C HIS A 231 0.49 16.40 -11.72
N TYR A 232 -0.41 15.53 -12.17
CA TYR A 232 -0.06 14.54 -13.19
C TYR A 232 -0.06 15.21 -14.57
N LEU A 233 1.03 14.96 -15.33
CA LEU A 233 1.15 15.46 -16.68
C LEU A 233 0.15 14.77 -17.63
N SER A 234 -0.42 15.54 -18.55
CA SER A 234 -1.19 15.01 -19.66
C SER A 234 -0.29 14.24 -20.65
N THR A 235 -0.88 13.48 -21.55
CA THR A 235 -0.14 12.72 -22.58
C THR A 235 0.72 13.64 -23.49
N MET A 236 0.29 14.86 -23.74
CA MET A 236 1.06 15.80 -24.56
C MET A 236 2.28 16.35 -23.80
N GLU A 237 2.11 16.69 -22.52
CA GLU A 237 3.17 17.24 -21.67
C GLU A 237 4.23 16.18 -21.34
N SER A 238 3.81 14.92 -21.21
CA SER A 238 4.68 13.81 -20.83
C SER A 238 5.44 13.17 -22.00
N ALA A 239 5.19 13.56 -23.25
CA ALA A 239 5.70 12.86 -24.42
C ALA A 239 7.23 12.70 -24.47
N ALA A 240 7.98 13.72 -24.06
CA ALA A 240 9.45 13.67 -24.04
C ALA A 240 9.97 12.71 -22.95
N TYR A 241 9.32 12.71 -21.78
CA TYR A 241 9.64 11.83 -20.66
C TYR A 241 9.25 10.37 -20.98
N ASP A 242 8.13 10.17 -21.65
CA ASP A 242 7.64 8.87 -22.09
C ASP A 242 8.64 8.19 -23.06
N ASP A 243 9.24 8.95 -24.02
CA ASP A 243 10.27 8.44 -24.91
C ASP A 243 11.53 7.99 -24.12
N THR A 244 11.95 8.77 -23.11
CA THR A 244 13.06 8.38 -22.23
C THR A 244 12.72 7.08 -21.49
N MET A 245 11.53 6.99 -20.90
CA MET A 245 11.13 5.80 -20.13
C MET A 245 10.92 4.56 -21.00
N LYS A 246 10.46 4.70 -22.24
CA LYS A 246 10.41 3.59 -23.24
C LYS A 246 11.80 3.06 -23.58
N LYS A 247 12.80 3.94 -23.68
CA LYS A 247 14.20 3.51 -23.87
C LYS A 247 14.73 2.76 -22.66
N VAL A 248 14.42 3.23 -21.44
CA VAL A 248 14.75 2.55 -20.20
C VAL A 248 14.06 1.18 -20.10
N GLU A 249 12.77 1.12 -20.39
CA GLU A 249 12.02 -0.14 -20.43
C GLU A 249 12.67 -1.14 -21.38
N LYS A 250 12.93 -0.71 -22.62
CA LYS A 250 13.60 -1.54 -23.63
C LYS A 250 14.94 -2.06 -23.13
N ALA A 251 15.77 -1.19 -22.51
CA ALA A 251 17.06 -1.58 -21.96
C ALA A 251 16.95 -2.63 -20.86
N ILE A 252 15.97 -2.48 -19.95
CA ILE A 252 15.72 -3.43 -18.86
C ILE A 252 15.23 -4.77 -19.40
N ARG A 253 14.29 -4.77 -20.37
CA ARG A 253 13.75 -6.00 -20.98
C ARG A 253 14.80 -6.77 -21.78
N THR A 254 15.63 -6.06 -22.55
CA THR A 254 16.68 -6.67 -23.38
C THR A 254 17.99 -6.92 -22.60
N ARG A 255 18.10 -6.42 -21.38
CA ARG A 255 19.33 -6.45 -20.55
C ARG A 255 20.53 -5.76 -21.25
N ASN A 256 20.27 -4.88 -22.19
CA ASN A 256 21.26 -4.06 -22.86
C ASN A 256 21.23 -2.65 -22.27
N PHE A 257 22.26 -2.32 -21.49
CA PHE A 257 22.36 -1.06 -20.75
C PHE A 257 23.36 -0.07 -21.36
N THR A 258 23.78 -0.27 -22.61
CA THR A 258 24.84 0.52 -23.25
C THR A 258 24.50 2.02 -23.28
N ASP A 259 23.24 2.35 -23.58
CA ASP A 259 22.82 3.74 -23.78
C ASP A 259 22.26 4.42 -22.54
N ILE A 260 22.07 3.65 -21.45
CA ILE A 260 21.43 4.16 -20.21
C ILE A 260 22.22 5.30 -19.59
N GLN A 261 23.55 5.26 -19.66
CA GLN A 261 24.40 6.31 -19.07
C GLN A 261 24.08 7.69 -19.65
N SER A 262 23.77 7.75 -20.94
CA SER A 262 23.44 9.01 -21.62
C SER A 262 22.07 9.59 -21.19
N LEU A 263 21.16 8.73 -20.70
CA LEU A 263 19.83 9.10 -20.22
C LEU A 263 19.80 9.50 -18.75
N CYS A 264 20.94 9.37 -18.04
CA CYS A 264 21.02 9.59 -16.60
C CYS A 264 22.01 10.72 -16.27
N THR A 265 21.83 11.33 -15.10
CA THR A 265 22.90 12.03 -14.39
C THR A 265 23.89 11.00 -13.82
N GLU A 266 25.02 11.44 -13.29
CA GLU A 266 25.98 10.55 -12.62
C GLU A 266 25.33 9.82 -11.44
N SER A 267 24.59 10.53 -10.59
CA SER A 267 23.84 9.98 -9.46
C SER A 267 22.79 8.97 -9.92
N GLY A 268 21.98 9.33 -10.90
CA GLY A 268 20.93 8.46 -11.45
C GLY A 268 21.51 7.16 -12.05
N TYR A 269 22.66 7.27 -12.74
CA TYR A 269 23.33 6.10 -13.30
C TYR A 269 23.90 5.17 -12.22
N GLU A 270 24.47 5.73 -11.15
CA GLU A 270 24.93 4.92 -10.00
C GLU A 270 23.76 4.16 -9.36
N MET A 271 22.65 4.85 -9.10
CA MET A 271 21.44 4.22 -8.53
C MET A 271 20.85 3.17 -9.48
N PHE A 272 20.81 3.43 -10.78
CA PHE A 272 20.38 2.46 -11.78
C PHE A 272 21.24 1.18 -11.72
N ASN A 273 22.56 1.31 -11.65
CA ASN A 273 23.46 0.17 -11.55
C ASN A 273 23.22 -0.64 -10.26
N ARG A 274 23.05 0.03 -9.13
CA ARG A 274 22.79 -0.63 -7.84
C ARG A 274 21.44 -1.32 -7.82
N LEU A 275 20.39 -0.64 -8.27
CA LEU A 275 19.02 -1.12 -8.13
C LEU A 275 18.64 -2.11 -9.25
N ILE A 276 18.94 -1.77 -10.49
CA ILE A 276 18.49 -2.53 -11.65
C ILE A 276 19.48 -3.61 -12.07
N LYS A 277 20.76 -3.28 -12.18
CA LYS A 277 21.77 -4.28 -12.60
C LYS A 277 22.05 -5.27 -11.47
N TYR A 278 22.44 -4.79 -10.30
CA TYR A 278 22.81 -5.66 -9.17
C TYR A 278 21.60 -6.42 -8.63
N GLY A 279 20.46 -5.74 -8.42
CA GLY A 279 19.21 -6.36 -7.97
C GLY A 279 18.53 -7.24 -9.03
N GLN A 280 19.13 -7.39 -10.22
CA GLN A 280 18.55 -8.15 -11.34
C GLN A 280 17.11 -7.75 -11.66
N GLY A 281 16.80 -6.44 -11.57
CA GLY A 281 15.48 -5.89 -11.76
C GLY A 281 14.86 -6.32 -13.10
N LYS A 282 13.61 -6.79 -13.07
CA LYS A 282 12.82 -7.16 -14.26
C LYS A 282 11.46 -6.49 -14.19
N ILE A 283 11.04 -5.90 -15.27
CA ILE A 283 9.68 -5.38 -15.41
C ILE A 283 8.71 -6.55 -15.50
N ILE A 284 7.66 -6.53 -14.68
CA ILE A 284 6.73 -7.67 -14.55
C ILE A 284 5.61 -7.57 -15.57
N ASN A 285 5.05 -6.35 -15.76
CA ASN A 285 3.92 -6.08 -16.65
C ASN A 285 4.32 -5.06 -17.73
N GLU A 286 3.45 -4.79 -18.67
CA GLU A 286 3.57 -3.61 -19.51
C GLU A 286 3.31 -2.38 -18.64
N PRO A 287 4.27 -1.44 -18.54
CA PRO A 287 4.12 -0.29 -17.68
C PRO A 287 3.16 0.73 -18.29
N GLU A 288 2.28 1.26 -17.46
CA GLU A 288 1.54 2.48 -17.76
C GLU A 288 2.25 3.63 -17.06
N PHE A 289 3.17 4.31 -17.75
CA PHE A 289 3.92 5.40 -17.16
C PHE A 289 3.01 6.55 -16.73
N ARG A 290 3.13 6.95 -15.47
CA ARG A 290 2.44 8.11 -14.91
C ARG A 290 3.49 9.13 -14.48
N PHE A 291 3.37 10.32 -15.02
CA PHE A 291 4.32 11.39 -14.75
C PHE A 291 3.69 12.42 -13.83
N LEU A 292 4.27 12.57 -12.64
CA LEU A 292 3.89 13.56 -11.65
C LEU A 292 4.91 14.68 -11.66
N GLU A 293 4.48 15.91 -11.94
CA GLU A 293 5.33 17.10 -11.96
C GLU A 293 5.14 17.91 -10.68
N CYS A 294 6.24 18.38 -10.13
CA CYS A 294 6.26 19.35 -9.04
C CYS A 294 7.49 20.26 -9.15
N ASN A 295 7.28 21.56 -9.28
CA ASN A 295 8.34 22.57 -9.32
C ASN A 295 9.42 22.32 -10.41
N GLY A 296 9.04 21.69 -11.51
CA GLY A 296 9.92 21.38 -12.63
C GLY A 296 10.75 20.11 -12.44
N GLU A 297 10.48 19.31 -11.45
CA GLU A 297 10.95 17.94 -11.28
C GLU A 297 9.81 16.99 -11.65
N VAL A 298 10.09 15.97 -12.46
CA VAL A 298 9.11 15.02 -12.94
C VAL A 298 9.44 13.62 -12.42
N THR A 299 8.48 12.97 -11.80
CA THR A 299 8.64 11.58 -11.37
C THR A 299 7.79 10.66 -12.23
N CYS A 300 8.41 9.64 -12.84
CA CYS A 300 7.71 8.56 -13.52
C CYS A 300 7.37 7.45 -12.52
N ARG A 301 6.11 7.09 -12.43
CA ARG A 301 5.54 6.14 -11.48
C ARG A 301 4.86 4.98 -12.20
N SER A 302 4.46 3.96 -11.44
CA SER A 302 3.75 2.77 -11.92
C SER A 302 4.60 1.83 -12.78
N LEU A 303 5.87 1.64 -12.35
CA LEU A 303 6.77 0.67 -12.96
C LEU A 303 7.02 -0.51 -11.99
N PRO A 304 6.13 -1.50 -11.93
CA PRO A 304 6.31 -2.65 -11.05
C PRO A 304 7.44 -3.54 -11.56
N MET A 305 8.41 -3.79 -10.69
CA MET A 305 9.58 -4.57 -10.98
C MET A 305 9.80 -5.67 -9.95
N SER A 306 10.26 -6.84 -10.40
CA SER A 306 10.76 -7.90 -9.53
C SER A 306 12.26 -7.83 -9.40
N PHE A 307 12.75 -8.08 -8.19
CA PHE A 307 14.17 -8.13 -7.83
C PHE A 307 14.51 -9.52 -7.30
N LYS A 308 15.64 -10.07 -7.72
CA LYS A 308 16.08 -11.40 -7.31
C LYS A 308 17.48 -11.34 -6.69
N PHE A 309 17.62 -11.96 -5.53
CA PHE A 309 18.88 -12.06 -4.80
C PHE A 309 19.48 -13.48 -4.85
N SER A 310 20.73 -13.64 -4.40
CA SER A 310 21.47 -14.88 -4.50
C SER A 310 20.83 -16.03 -3.73
N ASN A 311 20.11 -15.75 -2.64
CA ASN A 311 19.34 -16.72 -1.88
C ASN A 311 18.03 -17.16 -2.57
N GLN A 312 17.82 -16.78 -3.84
CA GLN A 312 16.66 -17.04 -4.67
C GLN A 312 15.34 -16.37 -4.20
N ARG A 313 15.37 -15.56 -3.15
CA ARG A 313 14.21 -14.76 -2.76
C ARG A 313 13.99 -13.64 -3.75
N THR A 314 12.72 -13.44 -4.08
CA THR A 314 12.27 -12.38 -4.99
C THR A 314 11.31 -11.48 -4.24
N PHE A 315 11.41 -10.18 -4.45
CA PHE A 315 10.38 -9.23 -4.02
C PHE A 315 9.97 -8.35 -5.20
N VAL A 316 8.81 -7.74 -5.08
CA VAL A 316 8.23 -6.86 -6.09
C VAL A 316 8.02 -5.50 -5.48
N GLU A 317 8.48 -4.47 -6.18
CA GLU A 317 8.32 -3.07 -5.80
C GLU A 317 8.00 -2.22 -7.03
N ASP A 318 7.22 -1.16 -6.82
CA ASP A 318 7.12 -0.10 -7.80
C ASP A 318 8.41 0.73 -7.77
N VAL A 319 9.01 0.95 -8.94
CA VAL A 319 10.18 1.80 -9.07
C VAL A 319 9.76 3.16 -9.63
N VAL A 320 10.16 4.20 -8.92
CA VAL A 320 9.96 5.60 -9.32
C VAL A 320 11.26 6.11 -9.91
N PHE A 321 11.18 6.72 -11.08
CA PHE A 321 12.28 7.40 -11.74
C PHE A 321 12.05 8.90 -11.64
N THR A 322 12.98 9.61 -11.02
CA THR A 322 12.95 11.07 -10.96
C THR A 322 13.75 11.62 -12.12
N LEU A 323 13.13 12.46 -12.93
CA LEU A 323 13.73 13.12 -14.07
C LEU A 323 13.92 14.61 -13.75
N ASN A 324 15.09 15.13 -14.06
CA ASN A 324 15.38 16.56 -13.90
C ASN A 324 14.77 17.39 -15.05
N LYS A 325 14.95 18.71 -14.99
CA LYS A 325 14.42 19.65 -16.02
C LYS A 325 14.98 19.39 -17.43
N GLU A 326 16.09 18.69 -17.54
CA GLU A 326 16.71 18.31 -18.82
C GLU A 326 16.19 16.97 -19.34
N GLY A 327 15.23 16.33 -18.63
CA GLY A 327 14.67 15.02 -18.96
C GLY A 327 15.62 13.86 -18.67
N LYS A 328 16.70 14.07 -17.91
CA LYS A 328 17.62 13.00 -17.49
C LYS A 328 17.16 12.40 -16.16
N ILE A 329 17.34 11.10 -16.04
CA ILE A 329 17.08 10.36 -14.81
C ILE A 329 18.12 10.77 -13.78
N ASP A 330 17.67 11.34 -12.67
CA ASP A 330 18.52 11.83 -11.59
C ASP A 330 18.50 10.94 -10.35
N CYS A 331 17.36 10.30 -10.09
CA CYS A 331 17.18 9.42 -8.94
C CYS A 331 16.28 8.23 -9.29
N LEU A 332 16.47 7.13 -8.57
CA LEU A 332 15.58 5.98 -8.55
C LEU A 332 15.19 5.67 -7.11
N SER A 333 13.92 5.40 -6.87
CA SER A 333 13.43 5.01 -5.54
C SER A 333 12.39 3.91 -5.62
N PHE A 334 12.16 3.23 -4.49
CA PHE A 334 11.03 2.34 -4.33
C PHE A 334 9.81 3.18 -3.96
N GLY A 335 8.83 3.18 -4.85
CA GLY A 335 7.63 4.00 -4.74
C GLY A 335 6.74 3.61 -3.57
N LEU A 336 5.98 4.59 -3.11
CA LEU A 336 4.79 4.36 -2.33
C LEU A 336 3.70 3.76 -3.22
N ASN A 337 2.79 2.98 -2.62
CA ASN A 337 1.61 2.53 -3.35
C ASN A 337 0.70 3.73 -3.70
N LYS A 338 -0.11 3.57 -4.75
CA LYS A 338 -0.99 4.65 -5.22
C LYS A 338 -1.88 5.23 -4.12
N PRO A 339 -2.58 4.41 -3.27
CA PRO A 339 -3.39 4.96 -2.18
C PRO A 339 -2.61 5.87 -1.22
N ALA A 340 -1.37 5.52 -0.89
CA ALA A 340 -0.54 6.33 0.01
C ALA A 340 -0.12 7.66 -0.63
N VAL A 341 0.19 7.65 -1.93
CA VAL A 341 0.47 8.90 -2.68
C VAL A 341 -0.78 9.75 -2.77
N ASP A 342 -1.91 9.16 -3.13
CA ASP A 342 -3.18 9.86 -3.29
C ASP A 342 -3.64 10.48 -1.96
N ASP A 343 -3.44 9.79 -0.82
CA ASP A 343 -3.75 10.34 0.51
C ASP A 343 -2.95 11.62 0.81
N ILE A 344 -1.66 11.63 0.54
CA ILE A 344 -0.82 12.82 0.72
C ILE A 344 -1.22 13.92 -0.28
N MET A 345 -1.48 13.58 -1.53
CA MET A 345 -1.88 14.55 -2.56
C MET A 345 -3.23 15.21 -2.26
N ASN A 346 -4.15 14.47 -1.66
CA ASN A 346 -5.49 14.96 -1.31
C ASN A 346 -5.51 15.88 -0.07
N GLN A 347 -4.39 16.06 0.62
CA GLN A 347 -4.27 17.01 1.74
C GLN A 347 -4.23 18.46 1.24
N THR A 348 -5.38 18.97 0.86
CA THR A 348 -5.53 20.31 0.22
C THR A 348 -5.10 21.48 1.11
N SER A 349 -5.03 21.28 2.43
CA SER A 349 -4.52 22.27 3.39
C SER A 349 -3.00 22.41 3.36
N TRP A 350 -2.28 21.48 2.74
CA TRP A 350 -0.82 21.53 2.63
C TRP A 350 -0.43 22.09 1.25
N ASN A 351 0.68 22.81 1.22
CA ASN A 351 1.22 23.26 -0.06
C ASN A 351 1.86 22.12 -0.85
N ASP A 352 1.99 22.29 -2.16
CA ASP A 352 2.51 21.26 -3.05
C ASP A 352 3.95 20.84 -2.73
N THR A 353 4.76 21.79 -2.27
CA THR A 353 6.13 21.50 -1.85
C THR A 353 6.16 20.53 -0.68
N VAL A 354 5.33 20.73 0.33
CA VAL A 354 5.25 19.82 1.48
C VAL A 354 4.79 18.43 1.06
N ARG A 355 3.75 18.35 0.21
CA ARG A 355 3.24 17.06 -0.28
C ARG A 355 4.32 16.30 -1.06
N ASN A 356 5.04 16.98 -1.94
CA ASN A 356 6.14 16.39 -2.70
C ASN A 356 7.29 15.94 -1.79
N VAL A 357 7.69 16.77 -0.83
CA VAL A 357 8.75 16.44 0.12
C VAL A 357 8.39 15.21 0.96
N LEU A 358 7.15 15.10 1.43
CA LEU A 358 6.69 13.94 2.19
C LEU A 358 6.74 12.64 1.37
N ILE A 359 6.27 12.69 0.12
CA ILE A 359 6.32 11.53 -0.78
C ILE A 359 7.78 11.12 -1.02
N ASN A 360 8.61 12.07 -1.44
CA ASN A 360 10.02 11.83 -1.74
C ASN A 360 10.80 11.35 -0.51
N PHE A 361 10.51 11.89 0.66
CA PHE A 361 11.11 11.48 1.92
C PHE A 361 10.80 10.02 2.25
N LEU A 362 9.53 9.61 2.19
CA LEU A 362 9.11 8.24 2.49
C LEU A 362 9.67 7.23 1.49
N GLU A 363 9.70 7.58 0.21
CA GLU A 363 10.28 6.75 -0.85
C GLU A 363 11.80 6.64 -0.71
N SER A 364 12.46 7.74 -0.38
CA SER A 364 13.90 7.77 -0.11
C SER A 364 14.26 6.97 1.16
N TYR A 365 13.47 7.11 2.23
CA TYR A 365 13.62 6.33 3.46
C TYR A 365 13.55 4.82 3.18
N LYS A 366 12.49 4.39 2.49
CA LYS A 366 12.27 2.99 2.09
C LYS A 366 13.45 2.47 1.24
N THR A 367 13.86 3.24 0.25
CA THR A 367 14.95 2.91 -0.67
C THR A 367 16.30 2.86 0.01
N ALA A 368 16.55 3.76 0.96
CA ALA A 368 17.81 3.81 1.70
C ALA A 368 18.06 2.55 2.53
N TYR A 369 17.01 1.95 3.12
CA TYR A 369 17.16 0.64 3.78
C TYR A 369 17.46 -0.48 2.80
N ALA A 370 16.78 -0.50 1.66
CA ALA A 370 16.99 -1.52 0.63
C ALA A 370 18.39 -1.46 0.03
N LEU A 371 18.90 -0.26 -0.24
CA LEU A 371 20.23 0.00 -0.76
C LEU A 371 21.30 0.12 0.33
N LYS A 372 20.93 -0.02 1.59
CA LYS A 372 21.81 0.07 2.76
C LYS A 372 22.61 1.39 2.81
N ARG A 373 21.94 2.50 2.47
CA ARG A 373 22.55 3.85 2.45
C ARG A 373 22.68 4.39 3.87
N TYR A 374 23.67 3.87 4.58
CA TYR A 374 23.92 4.18 5.99
C TYR A 374 24.06 5.69 6.24
N ASP A 375 24.85 6.38 5.42
CA ASP A 375 25.11 7.82 5.61
C ASP A 375 23.85 8.65 5.43
N TYR A 376 23.00 8.31 4.44
CA TYR A 376 21.72 8.97 4.26
C TYR A 376 20.80 8.74 5.48
N ILE A 377 20.67 7.50 5.94
CA ILE A 377 19.83 7.22 7.11
C ILE A 377 20.38 7.95 8.34
N ASN A 378 21.69 8.00 8.51
CA ASN A 378 22.28 8.75 9.62
C ASN A 378 22.02 10.26 9.51
N SER A 379 22.01 10.84 8.32
CA SER A 379 21.77 12.28 8.13
C SER A 379 20.34 12.72 8.39
N ILE A 380 19.35 11.86 8.16
CA ILE A 380 17.92 12.20 8.34
C ILE A 380 17.44 12.06 9.79
N PHE A 381 18.23 11.55 10.72
CA PHE A 381 17.87 11.53 12.14
C PHE A 381 18.50 12.71 12.87
N SER A 382 17.71 13.37 13.73
CA SER A 382 18.23 14.33 14.70
C SER A 382 19.25 13.66 15.63
N ASP A 383 20.23 14.40 16.12
CA ASP A 383 21.24 13.84 17.04
C ASP A 383 20.64 13.43 18.39
N ASP A 384 19.57 14.10 18.80
CA ASP A 384 18.77 13.84 19.99
C ASP A 384 17.50 13.00 19.72
N ALA A 385 17.40 12.37 18.54
CA ALA A 385 16.23 11.60 18.14
C ALA A 385 15.85 10.54 19.19
N LEU A 386 14.57 10.51 19.53
CA LEU A 386 13.98 9.46 20.34
C LEU A 386 13.63 8.24 19.48
N ILE A 387 14.33 7.14 19.71
CA ILE A 387 14.10 5.90 18.97
C ILE A 387 13.61 4.82 19.92
N ILE A 388 12.42 4.29 19.65
CA ILE A 388 11.81 3.20 20.42
C ILE A 388 11.54 2.03 19.47
N THR A 389 12.05 0.86 19.82
CA THR A 389 11.80 -0.38 19.07
C THR A 389 11.13 -1.40 19.96
N GLY A 390 10.00 -1.95 19.49
CA GLY A 390 9.32 -3.06 20.11
C GLY A 390 9.89 -4.40 19.62
N SER A 391 9.99 -5.39 20.46
CA SER A 391 10.30 -6.75 20.09
C SER A 391 9.34 -7.72 20.78
N VAL A 392 8.80 -8.66 20.02
CA VAL A 392 7.95 -9.74 20.57
C VAL A 392 8.84 -10.74 21.29
N LEU A 393 8.61 -10.91 22.58
CA LEU A 393 9.28 -11.94 23.35
C LEU A 393 8.64 -13.29 23.02
N LYS A 394 9.37 -14.15 22.30
CA LYS A 394 8.97 -15.54 22.13
C LYS A 394 9.15 -16.25 23.46
N HIS A 395 8.07 -16.53 24.17
CA HIS A 395 8.14 -17.47 25.30
C HIS A 395 8.47 -18.85 24.74
N THR A 396 9.65 -19.37 25.09
CA THR A 396 9.88 -20.81 25.10
C THR A 396 8.89 -21.37 26.11
N ALA A 397 7.95 -22.17 25.62
CA ALA A 397 6.93 -22.80 26.45
C ALA A 397 7.60 -23.66 27.53
N SER A 398 7.58 -23.18 28.77
CA SER A 398 7.66 -24.01 29.94
C SER A 398 6.26 -24.21 30.49
N ASN A 399 5.79 -25.43 30.39
CA ASN A 399 4.71 -26.11 31.08
C ASN A 399 3.58 -25.30 31.76
N GLU A 400 2.40 -25.81 31.48
CA GLU A 400 1.12 -25.73 32.18
C GLU A 400 0.05 -24.82 31.53
N GLY A 401 -0.88 -25.54 30.99
CA GLY A 401 -2.23 -25.25 30.57
C GLY A 401 -2.87 -23.96 31.07
N GLN A 402 -2.71 -22.88 30.31
CA GLN A 402 -3.72 -21.84 30.27
C GLN A 402 -3.70 -21.20 28.87
N ALA A 403 -4.88 -21.15 28.28
CA ALA A 403 -5.15 -20.51 27.02
C ALA A 403 -4.81 -19.01 27.06
N MET A 404 -4.36 -18.48 25.89
CA MET A 404 -4.08 -17.06 25.63
C MET A 404 -2.86 -16.48 26.34
N SER A 405 -1.66 -16.88 25.97
CA SER A 405 -0.48 -16.08 26.25
C SER A 405 -0.50 -14.84 25.36
N LYS A 406 -0.88 -13.69 25.91
CA LYS A 406 -0.57 -12.39 25.29
C LYS A 406 0.93 -12.36 25.03
N GLN A 407 1.33 -12.20 23.78
CA GLN A 407 2.73 -12.06 23.43
C GLN A 407 3.25 -10.80 24.16
N ALA A 408 4.20 -10.98 25.07
CA ALA A 408 4.78 -9.85 25.77
C ALA A 408 5.67 -9.06 24.77
N VAL A 409 5.41 -7.78 24.62
CA VAL A 409 6.23 -6.88 23.80
C VAL A 409 7.21 -6.15 24.70
N LYS A 410 8.50 -6.24 24.39
CA LYS A 410 9.54 -5.46 25.07
C LYS A 410 9.88 -4.23 24.25
N TYR A 411 9.62 -3.06 24.78
CA TYR A 411 10.05 -1.79 24.20
C TYR A 411 11.46 -1.42 24.68
N THR A 412 12.30 -1.02 23.75
CA THR A 412 13.67 -0.58 24.05
C THR A 412 13.86 0.83 23.49
N ARG A 413 14.17 1.77 24.38
CA ARG A 413 14.59 3.13 24.02
C ARG A 413 16.06 3.12 23.64
N GLN A 414 16.42 3.82 22.58
CA GLN A 414 17.78 3.90 22.04
C GLN A 414 18.08 5.33 21.64
N THR A 415 19.34 5.69 21.76
CA THR A 415 19.89 6.90 21.14
C THR A 415 20.12 6.68 19.64
N LYS A 416 20.26 7.75 18.87
CA LYS A 416 20.67 7.68 17.46
C LYS A 416 21.92 6.83 17.28
N SER A 417 22.97 7.07 18.09
CA SER A 417 24.23 6.33 18.02
C SER A 417 24.06 4.82 18.20
N GLU A 418 23.28 4.40 19.20
CA GLU A 418 23.01 2.98 19.46
C GLU A 418 22.21 2.34 18.33
N TYR A 419 21.19 3.04 17.82
CA TYR A 419 20.40 2.58 16.70
C TYR A 419 21.25 2.41 15.43
N MET A 420 22.07 3.41 15.10
CA MET A 420 22.92 3.40 13.92
C MET A 420 23.98 2.29 13.97
N LYS A 421 24.57 2.03 15.15
CA LYS A 421 25.49 0.88 15.33
C LYS A 421 24.79 -0.47 15.05
N LYS A 422 23.58 -0.66 15.55
CA LYS A 422 22.79 -1.87 15.29
C LYS A 422 22.42 -1.98 13.79
N LEU A 423 22.00 -0.88 13.18
CA LEU A 423 21.66 -0.84 11.78
C LEU A 423 22.87 -1.17 10.88
N GLN A 424 24.05 -0.67 11.22
CA GLN A 424 25.29 -1.01 10.51
C GLN A 424 25.59 -2.51 10.55
N HIS A 425 25.37 -3.15 11.71
CA HIS A 425 25.51 -4.60 11.83
C HIS A 425 24.49 -5.35 10.96
N ILE A 426 23.21 -4.92 10.99
CA ILE A 426 22.15 -5.50 10.16
C ILE A 426 22.48 -5.35 8.67
N PHE A 427 22.99 -4.20 8.24
CA PHE A 427 23.36 -3.95 6.84
C PHE A 427 24.51 -4.84 6.37
N ARG A 428 25.45 -5.17 7.25
CA ARG A 428 26.56 -6.08 6.94
C ARG A 428 26.13 -7.54 6.90
N SER A 429 25.21 -7.94 7.77
CA SER A 429 24.79 -9.36 7.92
C SER A 429 23.65 -9.75 6.97
N SER A 430 22.91 -8.81 6.42
CA SER A 430 21.81 -9.07 5.51
C SER A 430 22.25 -8.89 4.05
N GLU A 431 21.88 -9.82 3.17
CA GLU A 431 22.10 -9.68 1.73
C GLU A 431 21.18 -8.59 1.16
N PHE A 432 19.92 -8.61 1.54
CA PHE A 432 18.93 -7.62 1.16
C PHE A 432 18.07 -7.20 2.36
N ILE A 433 17.45 -6.04 2.25
CA ILE A 433 16.39 -5.53 3.12
C ILE A 433 15.30 -4.97 2.21
N ASN A 434 14.06 -5.27 2.53
CA ASN A 434 12.91 -4.73 1.84
C ASN A 434 11.90 -4.20 2.87
N LEU A 435 11.46 -2.96 2.69
CA LEU A 435 10.41 -2.33 3.47
C LEU A 435 9.18 -2.16 2.57
N ARG A 436 8.03 -2.67 3.02
CA ARG A 436 6.74 -2.40 2.39
C ARG A 436 5.92 -1.52 3.30
N PHE A 437 5.31 -0.50 2.73
CA PHE A 437 4.40 0.42 3.41
C PHE A 437 2.99 0.14 2.90
N ALA A 438 2.13 -0.40 3.78
CA ALA A 438 0.78 -0.81 3.40
C ALA A 438 -0.24 0.32 3.58
N ASP A 439 -0.26 0.94 4.77
CA ASP A 439 -1.14 2.05 5.10
C ASP A 439 -0.32 3.18 5.69
N ASN A 440 -0.51 4.38 5.16
CA ASN A 440 0.14 5.59 5.67
C ASN A 440 -0.93 6.55 6.15
N GLN A 441 -0.75 7.10 7.33
CA GLN A 441 -1.54 8.24 7.81
C GLN A 441 -0.57 9.36 8.16
N VAL A 442 -0.75 10.51 7.55
CA VAL A 442 0.08 11.70 7.81
C VAL A 442 -0.77 12.75 8.46
N ARG A 443 -0.29 13.32 9.57
CA ARG A 443 -0.95 14.41 10.30
C ARG A 443 0.05 15.52 10.59
N LYS A 444 -0.36 16.77 10.38
CA LYS A 444 0.43 17.92 10.78
C LYS A 444 0.27 18.17 12.28
N SER A 445 1.36 18.50 12.96
CA SER A 445 1.32 18.92 14.37
C SER A 445 0.54 20.22 14.54
N GLY A 446 -0.27 20.30 15.59
CA GLY A 446 -1.00 21.52 15.94
C GLY A 446 -0.15 22.57 16.67
N VAL A 447 1.10 22.27 17.02
CA VAL A 447 1.96 23.12 17.89
C VAL A 447 2.80 24.13 17.09
N GLY A 448 2.47 24.34 15.80
CA GLY A 448 3.20 25.27 14.93
C GLY A 448 4.40 24.63 14.22
N GLY A 449 4.90 25.29 13.18
CA GLY A 449 5.96 24.78 12.32
C GLY A 449 5.49 23.70 11.33
N GLU A 450 6.44 23.18 10.56
CA GLU A 450 6.21 22.11 9.57
C GLU A 450 6.64 20.76 10.14
N ILE A 451 5.97 20.34 11.23
CA ILE A 451 6.21 19.05 11.90
C ILE A 451 5.06 18.10 11.59
N TYR A 452 5.39 16.91 11.14
CA TYR A 452 4.45 15.89 10.68
C TYR A 452 4.65 14.57 11.42
N GLY A 453 3.55 13.98 11.88
CA GLY A 453 3.49 12.60 12.37
C GLY A 453 3.06 11.68 11.25
N ILE A 454 3.87 10.69 10.96
CA ILE A 454 3.63 9.72 9.90
C ILE A 454 3.49 8.35 10.53
N GLN A 455 2.30 7.78 10.46
CA GLN A 455 2.01 6.43 10.94
C GLN A 455 1.93 5.49 9.75
N ILE A 456 2.68 4.40 9.79
CA ILE A 456 2.85 3.48 8.67
C ILE A 456 2.65 2.05 9.15
N LYS A 457 1.78 1.29 8.50
CA LYS A 457 1.82 -0.17 8.61
C LYS A 457 2.96 -0.68 7.74
N GLN A 458 4.00 -1.21 8.37
CA GLN A 458 5.24 -1.61 7.73
C GLN A 458 5.43 -3.12 7.80
N ASP A 459 5.75 -3.73 6.66
CA ASP A 459 6.39 -5.03 6.60
C ASP A 459 7.90 -4.84 6.42
N TYR A 460 8.68 -5.51 7.24
CA TYR A 460 10.14 -5.54 7.15
C TYR A 460 10.59 -6.95 6.77
N PHE A 461 11.38 -7.08 5.74
CA PHE A 461 11.98 -8.33 5.31
C PHE A 461 13.48 -8.19 5.09
N SER A 462 14.24 -9.15 5.58
CA SER A 462 15.67 -9.30 5.30
C SER A 462 15.97 -10.74 4.92
N SER A 463 17.24 -11.03 4.66
CA SER A 463 17.69 -12.39 4.30
C SER A 463 17.31 -13.45 5.34
N SER A 464 17.24 -13.09 6.62
CA SER A 464 17.05 -14.04 7.72
C SER A 464 15.91 -13.69 8.70
N TYR A 465 15.28 -12.51 8.51
CA TYR A 465 14.27 -12.02 9.45
C TYR A 465 13.14 -11.32 8.71
N GLY A 466 11.93 -11.40 9.24
CA GLY A 466 10.78 -10.67 8.76
C GLY A 466 9.80 -10.40 9.90
N ASP A 467 9.22 -9.20 9.89
CA ASP A 467 8.16 -8.80 10.80
C ASP A 467 7.17 -7.83 10.11
N THR A 468 5.99 -7.73 10.71
CA THR A 468 4.96 -6.75 10.35
C THR A 468 4.60 -5.98 11.60
N GLY A 469 4.46 -4.68 11.49
CA GLY A 469 4.12 -3.82 12.61
C GLY A 469 3.78 -2.40 12.17
N TYR A 470 3.77 -1.50 13.14
CA TYR A 470 3.43 -0.10 12.95
C TYR A 470 4.64 0.77 13.25
N LEU A 471 5.10 1.48 12.24
CA LEU A 471 6.13 2.50 12.33
C LEU A 471 5.46 3.86 12.54
N PHE A 472 5.94 4.63 13.49
CA PHE A 472 5.62 6.05 13.61
C PHE A 472 6.89 6.88 13.48
N LEU A 473 6.82 7.92 12.65
CA LEU A 473 7.88 8.91 12.47
C LEU A 473 7.33 10.30 12.78
N MET A 474 8.04 11.07 13.61
CA MET A 474 7.83 12.51 13.72
C MET A 474 8.93 13.20 12.94
N VAL A 475 8.52 13.89 11.87
CA VAL A 475 9.42 14.48 10.87
C VAL A 475 9.27 15.99 10.86
N ASP A 476 10.39 16.68 10.97
CA ASP A 476 10.49 18.13 10.81
C ASP A 476 10.81 18.46 9.35
N LEU A 477 9.96 19.27 8.72
CA LEU A 477 10.07 19.78 7.37
C LEU A 477 10.22 21.32 7.33
N ASN A 478 10.60 21.97 8.44
CA ASN A 478 10.88 23.41 8.43
C ASN A 478 11.98 23.79 7.42
N ASN A 479 12.93 22.87 7.19
CA ASN A 479 13.80 22.89 6.02
C ASN A 479 13.38 21.77 5.04
N PRO A 480 12.62 22.06 3.99
CA PRO A 480 12.15 21.05 3.04
C PRO A 480 13.27 20.29 2.30
N LYS A 481 14.48 20.85 2.27
CA LYS A 481 15.64 20.22 1.62
C LYS A 481 16.33 19.20 2.53
N GLU A 482 16.13 19.30 3.83
CA GLU A 482 16.78 18.47 4.85
C GLU A 482 15.74 18.00 5.89
N PRO A 483 14.82 17.10 5.52
CA PRO A 483 13.87 16.51 6.46
C PRO A 483 14.58 15.81 7.61
N VAL A 484 14.13 16.03 8.85
CA VAL A 484 14.76 15.47 10.06
C VAL A 484 13.75 14.67 10.89
N ILE A 485 14.11 13.44 11.25
CA ILE A 485 13.33 12.59 12.15
C ILE A 485 13.72 12.89 13.59
N HIS A 486 12.76 13.38 14.39
CA HIS A 486 12.93 13.56 15.83
C HIS A 486 12.46 12.36 16.65
N VAL A 487 11.44 11.65 16.18
CA VAL A 487 10.92 10.46 16.84
C VAL A 487 10.74 9.34 15.84
N ARG A 488 11.21 8.16 16.19
CA ARG A 488 10.93 6.91 15.49
C ARG A 488 10.49 5.86 16.48
N THR A 489 9.27 5.37 16.34
CA THR A 489 8.80 4.23 17.13
C THR A 489 8.35 3.09 16.25
N TRP A 490 8.46 1.86 16.77
CA TRP A 490 7.94 0.68 16.10
C TRP A 490 7.22 -0.21 17.11
N GLN A 491 5.99 -0.59 16.76
CA GLN A 491 5.12 -1.47 17.54
C GLN A 491 4.74 -2.69 16.70
N PRO A 492 4.82 -3.93 17.24
CA PRO A 492 4.38 -5.12 16.49
C PRO A 492 2.86 -5.17 16.33
N GLU A 493 2.11 -4.62 17.27
CA GLU A 493 0.65 -4.59 17.30
C GLU A 493 0.14 -3.32 17.99
N LYS A 494 -1.15 -3.08 17.86
CA LYS A 494 -1.83 -1.99 18.55
C LYS A 494 -1.90 -2.30 20.04
N ASP A 495 -1.40 -1.40 20.88
CA ASP A 495 -1.47 -1.56 22.33
C ASP A 495 -2.92 -1.44 22.82
N PRO A 496 -3.41 -2.35 23.68
CA PRO A 496 -4.78 -2.34 24.14
C PRO A 496 -5.15 -1.13 25.01
N ASN A 497 -4.17 -0.44 25.62
CA ASN A 497 -4.41 0.67 26.52
C ASN A 497 -4.28 2.04 25.85
N PHE A 498 -3.28 2.23 24.99
CA PHE A 498 -3.01 3.52 24.33
C PHE A 498 -3.06 3.47 22.81
N GLY A 499 -3.33 2.30 22.21
CA GLY A 499 -3.47 2.18 20.78
C GLY A 499 -2.15 2.21 20.00
N LEU A 500 -2.11 2.94 18.91
CA LEU A 500 -0.89 3.20 18.14
C LEU A 500 -0.26 4.52 18.62
N ILE A 501 1.05 4.53 18.67
CA ILE A 501 1.80 5.76 18.99
C ILE A 501 1.61 6.75 17.83
N ASP A 502 1.24 7.97 18.16
CA ASP A 502 1.04 9.09 17.25
C ASP A 502 1.53 10.42 17.85
N LEU A 503 1.26 11.54 17.17
CA LEU A 503 1.67 12.88 17.63
C LEU A 503 1.14 13.25 19.02
N SER A 504 0.04 12.70 19.48
CA SER A 504 -0.55 13.03 20.78
C SER A 504 0.25 12.51 21.97
N HIS A 505 1.24 11.65 21.70
CA HIS A 505 2.11 11.07 22.73
C HIS A 505 3.41 11.87 22.97
N PHE A 506 3.63 12.98 22.22
CA PHE A 506 4.88 13.78 22.27
C PHE A 506 4.66 15.27 22.45
#